data_b2697f214aa6079de8e4e6a60775c50b
#
_entry.id   b2697f214aa6079de8e4e6a60775c50b
#
_cell.length_a   1.000
_cell.length_b   1.000
_cell.length_c   1.000
_cell.angle_alpha   90.00
_cell.angle_beta   90.00
_cell.angle_gamma   90.00
#
_symmetry.space_group_name_H-M   'P 1'
#
loop_
_entity.id
_entity.type
_entity.pdbx_description
1 polymer ?
#
loop_
_entity_poly.entity_id
_entity_poly.type
_entity_poly.pdbx_seq_one_letter_code
_entity_poly.pdbx_strand_id
1 'polypeptide(L)'
;MKRSRAEPIHLESVVRIGTLMALPAVLRSLGANPVEVLAEVGYDLTLFDDPDNRITYTARNHLFAHCVTRTSCQHLGLLIGRQTGLDSLGMVGLLVKYSPDVGTALRNLVRCLHLHVRGAVTSLETDGDTASLSYEIYQPGVEATTQIGDGAVAIMYNIMRTLCGPDWKPAEVRFAHRKPDDVRPFRQFFRSPLRFDTEQNAVVFAADWLDLRLTEADPELRRLLQQQIDVLEVTYGDDLPGQVRSVLRTALLTGHARSDQVAALFSIHSRSLSRRLKGFGTSFQELLDEGRFEIARQMLEDTRMEVSQIAMTLDYADASAFTRAFRRWSGTTPAQWREDRKTASLCMK
;
A
#
# COMPACT_ATOMS: atom_id res chain seq x y z
N MET A 1 13.32 13.77 -37.49
CA MET A 1 12.21 12.89 -37.06
C MET A 1 12.24 12.82 -35.52
N LYS A 2 11.40 13.63 -34.86
CA LYS A 2 11.26 13.61 -33.39
C LYS A 2 10.40 12.39 -33.00
N ARG A 3 10.99 11.40 -32.32
CA ARG A 3 10.22 10.34 -31.70
C ARG A 3 9.36 10.97 -30.59
N SER A 4 8.05 10.97 -30.80
CA SER A 4 7.06 11.22 -29.74
C SER A 4 7.31 10.18 -28.66
N ARG A 5 7.75 10.58 -27.48
CA ARG A 5 7.73 9.75 -26.30
C ARG A 5 6.25 9.56 -25.95
N ALA A 6 5.75 8.33 -26.13
CA ALA A 6 4.49 7.94 -25.58
C ALA A 6 4.47 8.27 -24.10
N GLU A 7 3.42 8.94 -23.63
CA GLU A 7 3.17 9.08 -22.19
C GLU A 7 3.15 7.69 -21.56
N PRO A 8 3.79 7.50 -20.39
CA PRO A 8 3.73 6.22 -19.70
C PRO A 8 2.26 5.96 -19.37
N ILE A 9 1.71 4.89 -19.94
CA ILE A 9 0.43 4.34 -19.53
C ILE A 9 0.62 3.96 -18.05
N HIS A 10 0.08 4.76 -17.12
CA HIS A 10 -0.03 4.38 -15.73
C HIS A 10 -0.94 3.16 -15.68
N LEU A 11 -0.35 1.97 -15.63
CA LEU A 11 -1.08 0.75 -15.31
C LEU A 11 -1.63 0.96 -13.89
N GLU A 12 -2.93 1.22 -13.82
CA GLU A 12 -3.63 1.44 -12.57
C GLU A 12 -3.45 0.23 -11.66
N SER A 13 -3.07 0.47 -10.39
CA SER A 13 -2.86 -0.59 -9.41
C SER A 13 -4.14 -1.41 -9.21
N VAL A 14 -4.03 -2.73 -9.18
CA VAL A 14 -5.17 -3.64 -9.03
C VAL A 14 -5.15 -4.36 -7.68
N VAL A 15 -6.32 -4.73 -7.21
CA VAL A 15 -6.56 -5.41 -5.93
C VAL A 15 -7.44 -6.63 -6.17
N ARG A 16 -7.09 -7.78 -5.58
CA ARG A 16 -7.97 -8.95 -5.52
C ARG A 16 -9.15 -8.64 -4.59
N ILE A 17 -10.34 -9.12 -4.97
CA ILE A 17 -11.56 -8.91 -4.20
C ILE A 17 -11.61 -9.74 -2.90
N GLY A 18 -10.74 -10.73 -2.73
CA GLY A 18 -10.74 -11.68 -1.61
C GLY A 18 -10.91 -11.04 -0.24
N THR A 19 -10.24 -9.90 0.03
CA THR A 19 -10.38 -9.18 1.31
C THR A 19 -11.69 -8.41 1.45
N LEU A 20 -12.50 -8.31 0.39
CA LEU A 20 -13.79 -7.63 0.37
C LEU A 20 -14.98 -8.59 0.31
N MET A 21 -14.74 -9.90 0.32
CA MET A 21 -15.81 -10.92 0.19
C MET A 21 -16.92 -10.77 1.25
N ALA A 22 -16.60 -10.21 2.41
CA ALA A 22 -17.57 -9.94 3.47
C ALA A 22 -18.46 -8.71 3.21
N LEU A 23 -18.14 -7.84 2.22
CA LEU A 23 -18.85 -6.58 2.00
C LEU A 23 -20.36 -6.75 1.79
N PRO A 24 -20.87 -7.68 0.95
CA PRO A 24 -22.31 -7.85 0.77
C PRO A 24 -23.04 -8.25 2.07
N ALA A 25 -22.42 -9.09 2.91
CA ALA A 25 -22.97 -9.47 4.19
C ALA A 25 -22.97 -8.31 5.20
N VAL A 26 -21.90 -7.52 5.23
CA VAL A 26 -21.79 -6.32 6.06
C VAL A 26 -22.84 -5.29 5.66
N LEU A 27 -23.04 -5.02 4.38
CA LEU A 27 -24.09 -4.11 3.90
C LEU A 27 -25.48 -4.55 4.36
N ARG A 28 -25.82 -5.83 4.23
CA ARG A 28 -27.11 -6.37 4.75
C ARG A 28 -27.24 -6.17 6.26
N SER A 29 -26.18 -6.41 7.04
CA SER A 29 -26.19 -6.22 8.50
C SER A 29 -26.40 -4.75 8.93
N LEU A 30 -26.04 -3.81 8.04
CA LEU A 30 -26.26 -2.37 8.22
C LEU A 30 -27.62 -1.91 7.64
N GLY A 31 -28.47 -2.81 7.17
CA GLY A 31 -29.79 -2.50 6.61
C GLY A 31 -29.76 -1.98 5.17
N ALA A 32 -28.62 -2.05 4.48
CA ALA A 32 -28.50 -1.65 3.08
C ALA A 32 -28.66 -2.85 2.13
N ASN A 33 -29.31 -2.63 0.98
CA ASN A 33 -29.41 -3.64 -0.07
C ASN A 33 -28.11 -3.66 -0.91
N PRO A 34 -27.28 -4.73 -0.84
CA PRO A 34 -26.01 -4.77 -1.55
C PRO A 34 -26.18 -4.69 -3.08
N VAL A 35 -27.28 -5.19 -3.65
CA VAL A 35 -27.52 -5.12 -5.08
C VAL A 35 -27.63 -3.66 -5.55
N GLU A 36 -28.41 -2.85 -4.83
CA GLU A 36 -28.59 -1.43 -5.15
C GLU A 36 -27.29 -0.64 -4.95
N VAL A 37 -26.64 -0.82 -3.79
CA VAL A 37 -25.41 -0.11 -3.44
C VAL A 37 -24.29 -0.39 -4.44
N LEU A 38 -24.13 -1.63 -4.89
CA LEU A 38 -23.12 -2.01 -5.86
C LEU A 38 -23.46 -1.48 -7.27
N ALA A 39 -24.74 -1.55 -7.68
CA ALA A 39 -25.18 -1.07 -8.98
C ALA A 39 -24.93 0.44 -9.15
N GLU A 40 -25.08 1.23 -8.10
CA GLU A 40 -24.82 2.69 -8.11
C GLU A 40 -23.37 3.05 -8.44
N VAL A 41 -22.43 2.12 -8.25
CA VAL A 41 -20.99 2.29 -8.57
C VAL A 41 -20.54 1.37 -9.73
N GLY A 42 -21.49 0.80 -10.47
CA GLY A 42 -21.22 0.02 -11.68
C GLY A 42 -20.79 -1.42 -11.43
N TYR A 43 -21.09 -1.99 -10.26
CA TYR A 43 -20.82 -3.37 -9.91
C TYR A 43 -22.10 -4.14 -9.60
N ASP A 44 -22.02 -5.46 -9.59
CA ASP A 44 -23.05 -6.38 -9.14
C ASP A 44 -22.46 -7.47 -8.23
N LEU A 45 -23.30 -8.38 -7.78
CA LEU A 45 -22.88 -9.44 -6.85
C LEU A 45 -21.94 -10.46 -7.50
N THR A 46 -21.88 -10.56 -8.82
CA THR A 46 -20.97 -11.50 -9.52
C THR A 46 -19.50 -11.17 -9.27
N LEU A 47 -19.21 -9.91 -8.92
CA LEU A 47 -17.87 -9.51 -8.47
C LEU A 47 -17.38 -10.39 -7.30
N PHE A 48 -18.29 -10.86 -6.44
CA PHE A 48 -17.99 -11.62 -5.22
C PHE A 48 -18.15 -13.14 -5.40
N ASP A 49 -18.37 -13.63 -6.63
CA ASP A 49 -18.46 -15.08 -6.90
C ASP A 49 -17.10 -15.76 -6.87
N ASP A 50 -16.01 -15.00 -7.18
CA ASP A 50 -14.64 -15.51 -7.18
C ASP A 50 -13.72 -14.52 -6.41
N PRO A 51 -13.06 -14.96 -5.32
CA PRO A 51 -12.12 -14.12 -4.57
C PRO A 51 -10.90 -13.66 -5.38
N ASP A 52 -10.62 -14.28 -6.53
CA ASP A 52 -9.55 -13.90 -7.45
C ASP A 52 -9.94 -12.80 -8.43
N ASN A 53 -11.23 -12.43 -8.51
CA ASN A 53 -11.66 -11.26 -9.24
C ASN A 53 -10.89 -10.02 -8.79
N ARG A 54 -10.65 -9.11 -9.72
CA ARG A 54 -9.81 -7.92 -9.48
C ARG A 54 -10.56 -6.65 -9.87
N ILE A 55 -10.36 -5.62 -9.06
CA ILE A 55 -10.78 -4.24 -9.35
C ILE A 55 -9.57 -3.32 -9.25
N THR A 56 -9.65 -2.13 -9.85
CA THR A 56 -8.60 -1.14 -9.67
C THR A 56 -8.60 -0.62 -8.23
N TYR A 57 -7.44 -0.10 -7.80
CA TYR A 57 -7.32 0.48 -6.46
C TYR A 57 -8.27 1.68 -6.29
N THR A 58 -8.40 2.51 -7.31
CA THR A 58 -9.33 3.66 -7.34
C THR A 58 -10.78 3.19 -7.26
N ALA A 59 -11.16 2.15 -8.00
CA ALA A 59 -12.51 1.59 -7.95
C ALA A 59 -12.86 1.04 -6.55
N ARG A 60 -11.92 0.32 -5.90
CA ARG A 60 -12.08 -0.11 -4.51
C ARG A 60 -12.33 1.08 -3.57
N ASN A 61 -11.57 2.14 -3.77
CA ASN A 61 -11.67 3.35 -2.96
C ASN A 61 -13.04 4.02 -3.09
N HIS A 62 -13.52 4.19 -4.34
CA HIS A 62 -14.85 4.71 -4.62
C HIS A 62 -15.94 3.83 -4.01
N LEU A 63 -15.81 2.49 -4.14
CA LEU A 63 -16.74 1.55 -3.54
C LEU A 63 -16.83 1.73 -2.02
N PHE A 64 -15.70 1.83 -1.30
CA PHE A 64 -15.70 2.09 0.14
C PHE A 64 -16.35 3.43 0.49
N ALA A 65 -15.96 4.52 -0.18
CA ALA A 65 -16.51 5.85 0.07
C ALA A 65 -18.03 5.87 -0.14
N HIS A 66 -18.50 5.23 -1.22
CA HIS A 66 -19.93 5.10 -1.52
C HIS A 66 -20.67 4.28 -0.46
N CYS A 67 -20.14 3.13 -0.05
CA CYS A 67 -20.73 2.29 0.99
C CYS A 67 -20.82 3.01 2.34
N VAL A 68 -19.79 3.79 2.73
CA VAL A 68 -19.82 4.63 3.93
C VAL A 68 -20.94 5.67 3.84
N THR A 69 -21.09 6.33 2.70
CA THR A 69 -22.15 7.34 2.49
C THR A 69 -23.54 6.71 2.59
N ARG A 70 -23.75 5.56 1.96
CA ARG A 70 -25.04 4.85 1.94
C ARG A 70 -25.45 4.29 3.29
N THR A 71 -24.48 3.86 4.10
CA THR A 71 -24.73 3.21 5.40
C THR A 71 -24.52 4.16 6.59
N SER A 72 -23.92 5.33 6.40
CA SER A 72 -23.43 6.20 7.46
C SER A 72 -22.49 5.51 8.46
N CYS A 73 -21.90 4.37 8.09
CA CYS A 73 -21.03 3.56 8.96
C CYS A 73 -19.58 4.01 8.81
N GLN A 74 -19.08 4.79 9.80
CA GLN A 74 -17.71 5.34 9.79
C GLN A 74 -16.61 4.30 10.08
N HIS A 75 -16.97 3.05 10.41
CA HIS A 75 -16.05 1.94 10.69
C HIS A 75 -16.34 0.72 9.80
N LEU A 76 -16.82 0.97 8.58
CA LEU A 76 -17.16 -0.09 7.61
C LEU A 76 -15.96 -1.00 7.31
N GLY A 77 -14.76 -0.42 7.14
CA GLY A 77 -13.53 -1.17 6.90
C GLY A 77 -13.20 -2.13 8.03
N LEU A 78 -13.37 -1.71 9.28
CA LEU A 78 -13.24 -2.60 10.44
C LEU A 78 -14.26 -3.76 10.39
N LEU A 79 -15.52 -3.49 10.04
CA LEU A 79 -16.55 -4.53 9.95
C LEU A 79 -16.25 -5.59 8.89
N ILE A 80 -15.69 -5.18 7.76
CA ILE A 80 -15.23 -6.09 6.70
C ILE A 80 -14.00 -6.85 7.18
N GLY A 81 -12.96 -6.14 7.66
CA GLY A 81 -11.69 -6.72 8.07
C GLY A 81 -11.83 -7.74 9.19
N ARG A 82 -12.76 -7.54 10.14
CA ARG A 82 -13.00 -8.49 11.23
C ARG A 82 -13.53 -9.85 10.76
N GLN A 83 -14.14 -9.94 9.58
CA GLN A 83 -14.62 -11.17 8.97
C GLN A 83 -13.62 -11.76 7.97
N THR A 84 -12.44 -11.17 7.84
CA THR A 84 -11.45 -11.48 6.83
C THR A 84 -10.18 -12.00 7.51
N GLY A 85 -9.59 -13.05 6.97
CA GLY A 85 -8.38 -13.69 7.53
C GLY A 85 -7.44 -14.21 6.44
N LEU A 86 -6.60 -15.18 6.78
CA LEU A 86 -5.61 -15.78 5.87
C LEU A 86 -6.23 -16.33 4.59
N ASP A 87 -7.40 -16.95 4.68
CA ASP A 87 -8.07 -17.60 3.53
C ASP A 87 -8.41 -16.60 2.42
N SER A 88 -8.64 -15.35 2.77
CA SER A 88 -8.91 -14.26 1.82
C SER A 88 -7.70 -13.90 0.94
N LEU A 89 -6.50 -14.25 1.37
CA LEU A 89 -5.24 -13.98 0.65
C LEU A 89 -4.90 -15.08 -0.37
N GLY A 90 -5.73 -16.13 -0.49
CA GLY A 90 -5.53 -17.22 -1.43
C GLY A 90 -4.20 -17.94 -1.22
N MET A 91 -3.41 -18.10 -2.30
CA MET A 91 -2.12 -18.83 -2.22
C MET A 91 -1.11 -18.17 -1.26
N VAL A 92 -1.12 -16.85 -1.13
CA VAL A 92 -0.27 -16.15 -0.15
C VAL A 92 -0.68 -16.56 1.26
N GLY A 93 -1.98 -16.62 1.56
CA GLY A 93 -2.49 -17.07 2.84
C GLY A 93 -2.09 -18.51 3.18
N LEU A 94 -2.13 -19.41 2.19
CA LEU A 94 -1.66 -20.80 2.36
C LEU A 94 -0.15 -20.86 2.62
N LEU A 95 0.67 -20.10 1.89
CA LEU A 95 2.12 -20.04 2.13
C LEU A 95 2.43 -19.57 3.55
N VAL A 96 1.69 -18.57 4.04
CA VAL A 96 1.81 -18.05 5.41
C VAL A 96 1.43 -19.14 6.42
N LYS A 97 0.30 -19.81 6.24
CA LYS A 97 -0.24 -20.83 7.14
C LYS A 97 0.70 -22.02 7.32
N TYR A 98 1.30 -22.52 6.25
CA TYR A 98 2.20 -23.68 6.27
C TYR A 98 3.68 -23.33 6.47
N SER A 99 3.98 -22.14 6.92
CA SER A 99 5.34 -21.71 7.28
C SER A 99 5.82 -22.41 8.58
N PRO A 100 7.14 -22.53 8.82
CA PRO A 100 7.66 -23.23 9.99
C PRO A 100 7.45 -22.50 11.31
N ASP A 101 7.41 -21.17 11.28
CA ASP A 101 7.28 -20.27 12.42
C ASP A 101 6.59 -18.96 12.02
N VAL A 102 6.12 -18.21 13.00
CA VAL A 102 5.40 -16.95 12.79
C VAL A 102 6.28 -15.92 12.07
N GLY A 103 7.55 -15.79 12.42
CA GLY A 103 8.45 -14.85 11.78
C GLY A 103 8.64 -15.15 10.28
N THR A 104 8.78 -16.41 9.91
CA THR A 104 8.84 -16.84 8.52
C THR A 104 7.49 -16.61 7.81
N ALA A 105 6.37 -16.88 8.48
CA ALA A 105 5.03 -16.64 7.98
C ALA A 105 4.82 -15.15 7.62
N LEU A 106 5.16 -14.25 8.54
CA LEU A 106 5.02 -12.81 8.33
C LEU A 106 5.98 -12.27 7.26
N ARG A 107 7.21 -12.76 7.21
CA ARG A 107 8.14 -12.41 6.11
C ARG A 107 7.62 -12.87 4.75
N ASN A 108 6.98 -14.04 4.66
CA ASN A 108 6.32 -14.49 3.43
C ASN A 108 5.13 -13.61 3.07
N LEU A 109 4.30 -13.22 4.05
CA LEU A 109 3.19 -12.28 3.86
C LEU A 109 3.69 -10.97 3.25
N VAL A 110 4.69 -10.34 3.89
CA VAL A 110 5.28 -9.07 3.43
C VAL A 110 5.82 -9.20 2.01
N ARG A 111 6.58 -10.27 1.74
CA ARG A 111 7.18 -10.50 0.43
C ARG A 111 6.15 -10.68 -0.69
N CYS A 112 5.04 -11.38 -0.41
CA CYS A 112 4.10 -11.81 -1.44
C CYS A 112 2.81 -10.97 -1.49
N LEU A 113 2.64 -9.97 -0.62
CA LEU A 113 1.41 -9.16 -0.58
C LEU A 113 1.10 -8.47 -1.91
N HIS A 114 2.13 -8.12 -2.69
CA HIS A 114 1.99 -7.49 -4.01
C HIS A 114 1.18 -8.33 -5.02
N LEU A 115 1.09 -9.66 -4.83
CA LEU A 115 0.24 -10.55 -5.63
C LEU A 115 -1.25 -10.35 -5.29
N HIS A 116 -1.55 -9.89 -4.08
CA HIS A 116 -2.90 -9.62 -3.60
C HIS A 116 -3.32 -8.16 -3.83
N VAL A 117 -2.46 -7.20 -3.49
CA VAL A 117 -2.74 -5.77 -3.59
C VAL A 117 -1.52 -5.01 -4.12
N ARG A 118 -1.75 -4.18 -5.14
CA ARG A 118 -0.80 -3.16 -5.60
C ARG A 118 -1.35 -1.80 -5.18
N GLY A 119 -0.51 -0.95 -4.61
CA GLY A 119 -0.93 0.35 -4.06
C GLY A 119 -0.77 0.46 -2.54
N ALA A 120 -0.32 -0.63 -1.90
CA ALA A 120 0.04 -0.65 -0.49
C ALA A 120 1.21 -1.61 -0.24
N VAL A 121 1.92 -1.39 0.86
CA VAL A 121 3.00 -2.26 1.35
C VAL A 121 2.73 -2.65 2.80
N THR A 122 3.23 -3.81 3.17
CA THR A 122 3.28 -4.28 4.56
C THR A 122 4.74 -4.41 4.96
N SER A 123 5.10 -3.99 6.15
CA SER A 123 6.45 -4.21 6.70
C SER A 123 6.39 -4.95 8.04
N LEU A 124 7.46 -5.69 8.31
CA LEU A 124 7.69 -6.33 9.59
C LEU A 124 8.99 -5.75 10.15
N GLU A 125 8.89 -5.04 11.25
CA GLU A 125 10.02 -4.40 11.92
C GLU A 125 10.15 -4.95 13.34
N THR A 126 11.40 -5.02 13.83
CA THR A 126 11.70 -5.45 15.18
C THR A 126 12.56 -4.40 15.86
N ASP A 127 12.16 -3.95 17.04
CA ASP A 127 12.87 -2.99 17.87
C ASP A 127 12.93 -3.52 19.31
N GLY A 128 14.10 -4.02 19.71
CA GLY A 128 14.31 -4.69 21.00
C GLY A 128 13.34 -5.86 21.17
N ASP A 129 12.56 -5.82 22.25
CA ASP A 129 11.62 -6.88 22.63
C ASP A 129 10.26 -6.76 21.91
N THR A 130 10.09 -5.80 21.00
CA THR A 130 8.85 -5.57 20.28
C THR A 130 9.01 -5.81 18.79
N ALA A 131 7.95 -6.31 18.16
CA ALA A 131 7.81 -6.40 16.73
C ALA A 131 6.53 -5.66 16.29
N SER A 132 6.55 -5.09 15.09
CA SER A 132 5.40 -4.44 14.49
C SER A 132 5.16 -4.95 13.07
N LEU A 133 3.91 -5.31 12.78
CA LEU A 133 3.44 -5.58 11.44
C LEU A 133 2.61 -4.37 11.00
N SER A 134 3.07 -3.65 9.98
CA SER A 134 2.44 -2.41 9.50
C SER A 134 1.87 -2.55 8.09
N TYR A 135 0.94 -1.64 7.77
CA TYR A 135 0.33 -1.52 6.44
C TYR A 135 0.27 -0.05 6.03
N GLU A 136 0.92 0.27 4.95
CA GLU A 136 1.02 1.62 4.41
C GLU A 136 0.46 1.70 2.98
N ILE A 137 -0.40 2.70 2.74
CA ILE A 137 -1.00 2.97 1.44
C ILE A 137 -0.15 4.04 0.75
N TYR A 138 0.41 3.71 -0.42
CA TYR A 138 1.20 4.64 -1.21
C TYR A 138 0.49 5.09 -2.50
N GLN A 139 -0.70 4.56 -2.81
CA GLN A 139 -1.46 4.97 -3.99
C GLN A 139 -1.92 6.43 -3.85
N PRO A 140 -1.58 7.33 -4.80
CA PRO A 140 -2.00 8.72 -4.74
C PRO A 140 -3.51 8.90 -4.94
N GLY A 141 -4.09 9.97 -4.36
CA GLY A 141 -5.49 10.34 -4.60
C GLY A 141 -6.53 9.40 -3.99
N VAL A 142 -6.15 8.67 -2.93
CA VAL A 142 -7.07 7.74 -2.23
C VAL A 142 -7.86 8.51 -1.16
N GLU A 143 -9.19 8.62 -1.32
CA GLU A 143 -10.07 9.35 -0.38
C GLU A 143 -10.48 8.50 0.83
N ALA A 144 -10.64 7.18 0.68
CA ALA A 144 -11.10 6.27 1.74
C ALA A 144 -9.95 5.53 2.47
N THR A 145 -8.78 6.18 2.63
CA THR A 145 -7.60 5.57 3.27
C THR A 145 -7.89 5.06 4.68
N THR A 146 -8.73 5.76 5.45
CA THR A 146 -9.18 5.36 6.79
C THR A 146 -9.82 3.98 6.77
N GLN A 147 -10.82 3.76 5.90
CA GLN A 147 -11.54 2.48 5.83
C GLN A 147 -10.64 1.32 5.40
N ILE A 148 -9.75 1.60 4.45
CA ILE A 148 -8.78 0.60 3.96
C ILE A 148 -7.79 0.27 5.07
N GLY A 149 -7.29 1.26 5.80
CA GLY A 149 -6.40 1.09 6.95
C GLY A 149 -7.04 0.28 8.06
N ASP A 150 -8.26 0.62 8.47
CA ASP A 150 -9.03 -0.10 9.49
C ASP A 150 -9.22 -1.58 9.13
N GLY A 151 -9.59 -1.84 7.87
CA GLY A 151 -9.73 -3.20 7.36
C GLY A 151 -8.41 -3.96 7.37
N ALA A 152 -7.31 -3.34 6.94
CA ALA A 152 -5.99 -3.96 6.92
C ALA A 152 -5.50 -4.32 8.34
N VAL A 153 -5.65 -3.39 9.30
CA VAL A 153 -5.28 -3.65 10.71
C VAL A 153 -6.12 -4.80 11.29
N ALA A 154 -7.41 -4.85 10.98
CA ALA A 154 -8.27 -5.94 11.43
C ALA A 154 -7.87 -7.29 10.82
N ILE A 155 -7.48 -7.32 9.54
CA ILE A 155 -6.97 -8.51 8.86
C ILE A 155 -5.64 -8.95 9.48
N MET A 156 -4.69 -8.05 9.70
CA MET A 156 -3.41 -8.35 10.35
C MET A 156 -3.62 -8.93 11.76
N TYR A 157 -4.56 -8.37 12.53
CA TYR A 157 -4.95 -8.90 13.84
C TYR A 157 -5.48 -10.33 13.73
N ASN A 158 -6.37 -10.61 12.77
CA ASN A 158 -6.92 -11.94 12.55
C ASN A 158 -5.85 -12.94 12.10
N ILE A 159 -4.93 -12.52 11.23
CA ILE A 159 -3.78 -13.33 10.80
C ILE A 159 -2.95 -13.74 12.01
N MET A 160 -2.57 -12.79 12.86
CA MET A 160 -1.80 -13.08 14.08
C MET A 160 -2.54 -14.02 15.02
N ARG A 161 -3.84 -13.84 15.22
CA ARG A 161 -4.64 -14.76 16.04
C ARG A 161 -4.76 -16.16 15.43
N THR A 162 -4.77 -16.27 14.12
CA THR A 162 -4.77 -17.57 13.45
C THR A 162 -3.42 -18.28 13.64
N LEU A 163 -2.30 -17.55 13.55
CA LEU A 163 -0.96 -18.11 13.69
C LEU A 163 -0.57 -18.40 15.14
N CYS A 164 -0.91 -17.50 16.07
CA CYS A 164 -0.46 -17.55 17.45
C CYS A 164 -1.50 -18.14 18.41
N GLY A 165 -2.72 -18.39 17.95
CA GLY A 165 -3.81 -18.92 18.77
C GLY A 165 -4.70 -17.82 19.38
N PRO A 166 -5.84 -18.26 20.02
CA PRO A 166 -6.88 -17.34 20.48
C PRO A 166 -6.46 -16.45 21.66
N ASP A 167 -5.47 -16.87 22.43
CA ASP A 167 -4.96 -16.13 23.59
C ASP A 167 -3.99 -15.02 23.23
N TRP A 168 -3.52 -14.98 21.96
CA TRP A 168 -2.66 -13.93 21.50
C TRP A 168 -3.35 -12.57 21.54
N LYS A 169 -2.61 -11.56 22.00
CA LYS A 169 -3.04 -10.16 22.06
C LYS A 169 -1.89 -9.25 21.64
N PRO A 170 -2.17 -8.22 20.85
CA PRO A 170 -1.17 -7.19 20.60
C PRO A 170 -0.91 -6.37 21.85
N ALA A 171 0.33 -5.88 21.99
CA ALA A 171 0.70 -4.88 22.98
C ALA A 171 0.00 -3.55 22.71
N GLU A 172 -0.15 -3.21 21.42
CA GLU A 172 -0.79 -1.97 20.96
C GLU A 172 -1.28 -2.14 19.51
N VAL A 173 -2.39 -1.47 19.17
CA VAL A 173 -2.88 -1.33 17.80
C VAL A 173 -2.83 0.14 17.40
N ARG A 174 -2.21 0.45 16.27
CA ARG A 174 -1.98 1.81 15.78
C ARG A 174 -2.79 2.09 14.52
N PHE A 175 -3.32 3.31 14.45
CA PHE A 175 -4.05 3.84 13.30
C PHE A 175 -3.48 5.18 12.88
N ALA A 176 -3.18 5.33 11.59
CA ALA A 176 -2.65 6.57 11.02
C ALA A 176 -3.67 7.71 10.97
N HIS A 177 -4.96 7.39 11.01
CA HIS A 177 -6.02 8.39 10.97
C HIS A 177 -6.34 8.96 12.35
N ARG A 178 -7.04 10.09 12.37
CA ARG A 178 -7.53 10.73 13.60
C ARG A 178 -8.47 9.81 14.36
N LYS A 179 -8.45 9.95 15.68
CA LYS A 179 -9.34 9.20 16.55
C LYS A 179 -10.80 9.46 16.15
N PRO A 180 -11.58 8.41 15.83
CA PRO A 180 -12.99 8.55 15.51
C PRO A 180 -13.81 8.94 16.76
N ASP A 181 -14.98 9.55 16.55
CA ASP A 181 -15.89 9.93 17.63
C ASP A 181 -16.38 8.69 18.41
N ASP A 182 -16.65 7.60 17.71
CA ASP A 182 -17.02 6.32 18.33
C ASP A 182 -15.91 5.28 18.19
N VAL A 183 -15.16 5.07 19.26
CA VAL A 183 -14.09 4.05 19.36
C VAL A 183 -14.58 2.70 19.91
N ARG A 184 -15.86 2.58 20.27
CA ARG A 184 -16.40 1.34 20.87
C ARG A 184 -16.25 0.11 19.97
N PRO A 185 -16.53 0.17 18.65
CA PRO A 185 -16.34 -0.97 17.75
C PRO A 185 -14.90 -1.48 17.73
N PHE A 186 -13.94 -0.56 17.73
CA PHE A 186 -12.49 -0.87 17.74
C PHE A 186 -12.09 -1.55 19.07
N ARG A 187 -12.49 -0.96 20.22
CA ARG A 187 -12.19 -1.53 21.54
C ARG A 187 -12.80 -2.92 21.74
N GLN A 188 -14.01 -3.14 21.25
CA GLN A 188 -14.69 -4.43 21.33
C GLN A 188 -13.99 -5.50 20.52
N PHE A 189 -13.46 -5.15 19.36
CA PHE A 189 -12.81 -6.09 18.47
C PHE A 189 -11.37 -6.40 18.91
N PHE A 190 -10.51 -5.38 19.04
CA PHE A 190 -9.09 -5.60 19.31
C PHE A 190 -8.79 -6.00 20.76
N ARG A 191 -9.57 -5.51 21.72
CA ARG A 191 -9.42 -5.77 23.17
C ARG A 191 -8.00 -5.51 23.69
N SER A 192 -7.37 -4.49 23.16
CA SER A 192 -5.99 -4.09 23.41
C SER A 192 -5.86 -2.56 23.37
N PRO A 193 -4.77 -1.96 23.85
CA PRO A 193 -4.54 -0.54 23.73
C PRO A 193 -4.61 -0.06 22.28
N LEU A 194 -5.31 1.06 22.04
CA LEU A 194 -5.46 1.67 20.71
C LEU A 194 -4.80 3.04 20.69
N ARG A 195 -3.99 3.32 19.68
CA ARG A 195 -3.45 4.65 19.39
C ARG A 195 -3.89 5.11 18.01
N PHE A 196 -4.32 6.36 17.95
CA PHE A 196 -4.71 7.06 16.72
C PHE A 196 -3.74 8.21 16.49
N ASP A 197 -3.79 8.83 15.31
CA ASP A 197 -2.89 9.90 14.89
C ASP A 197 -1.41 9.45 14.91
N THR A 198 -1.15 8.20 14.52
CA THR A 198 0.20 7.64 14.40
C THR A 198 0.71 7.71 12.96
N GLU A 199 2.00 7.50 12.76
CA GLU A 199 2.60 7.54 11.41
C GLU A 199 2.12 6.40 10.52
N GLN A 200 1.76 5.24 11.11
CA GLN A 200 1.43 4.02 10.37
C GLN A 200 0.23 3.30 10.98
N ASN A 201 -0.48 2.55 10.13
CA ASN A 201 -1.42 1.52 10.58
C ASN A 201 -0.62 0.27 10.96
N ALA A 202 -0.66 -0.17 12.22
CA ALA A 202 0.17 -1.29 12.68
C ALA A 202 -0.45 -2.09 13.82
N VAL A 203 0.00 -3.34 13.92
CA VAL A 203 -0.21 -4.22 15.07
C VAL A 203 1.14 -4.46 15.73
N VAL A 204 1.30 -4.03 16.97
CA VAL A 204 2.55 -4.15 17.76
C VAL A 204 2.41 -5.29 18.75
N PHE A 205 3.42 -6.14 18.87
CA PHE A 205 3.42 -7.34 19.73
C PHE A 205 4.82 -7.67 20.23
N ALA A 206 4.94 -8.57 21.21
CA ALA A 206 6.24 -9.02 21.70
C ALA A 206 7.00 -9.80 20.62
N ALA A 207 8.29 -9.49 20.43
CA ALA A 207 9.13 -10.09 19.38
C ALA A 207 9.26 -11.61 19.53
N ASP A 208 9.17 -12.15 20.74
CA ASP A 208 9.23 -13.58 21.02
C ASP A 208 8.19 -14.40 20.26
N TRP A 209 7.05 -13.78 19.90
CA TRP A 209 6.04 -14.46 19.08
C TRP A 209 6.56 -14.83 17.69
N LEU A 210 7.58 -14.17 17.19
CA LEU A 210 8.16 -14.48 15.87
C LEU A 210 8.81 -15.88 15.84
N ASP A 211 9.27 -16.39 16.98
CA ASP A 211 9.93 -17.69 17.10
C ASP A 211 8.93 -18.84 17.36
N LEU A 212 7.64 -18.52 17.54
CA LEU A 212 6.61 -19.53 17.75
C LEU A 212 6.52 -20.47 16.55
N ARG A 213 6.73 -21.77 16.79
CA ARG A 213 6.57 -22.82 15.80
C ARG A 213 5.10 -23.03 15.45
N LEU A 214 4.80 -23.11 14.16
CA LEU A 214 3.44 -23.34 13.68
C LEU A 214 3.16 -24.85 13.62
N THR A 215 2.02 -25.27 14.19
CA THR A 215 1.62 -26.68 14.25
C THR A 215 1.25 -27.24 12.89
N GLU A 216 0.79 -26.42 11.97
CA GLU A 216 0.41 -26.78 10.60
C GLU A 216 1.57 -26.73 9.61
N ALA A 217 2.82 -26.50 10.07
CA ALA A 217 3.99 -26.42 9.21
C ALA A 217 4.16 -27.68 8.36
N ASP A 218 4.17 -27.49 7.03
CA ASP A 218 4.39 -28.54 6.03
C ASP A 218 5.45 -28.09 5.03
N PRO A 219 6.69 -28.61 5.13
CA PRO A 219 7.79 -28.21 4.26
C PRO A 219 7.56 -28.57 2.78
N GLU A 220 6.88 -29.69 2.48
CA GLU A 220 6.63 -30.12 1.11
C GLU A 220 5.55 -29.25 0.45
N LEU A 221 4.42 -29.06 1.14
CA LEU A 221 3.34 -28.19 0.68
C LEU A 221 3.86 -26.77 0.51
N ARG A 222 4.63 -26.25 1.47
CA ARG A 222 5.25 -24.93 1.38
C ARG A 222 6.13 -24.79 0.12
N ARG A 223 6.93 -25.82 -0.21
CA ARG A 223 7.77 -25.83 -1.42
C ARG A 223 6.92 -25.76 -2.69
N LEU A 224 5.82 -26.50 -2.75
CA LEU A 224 4.89 -26.48 -3.88
C LEU A 224 4.21 -25.11 -4.01
N LEU A 225 3.73 -24.55 -2.91
CA LEU A 225 3.12 -23.20 -2.88
C LEU A 225 4.11 -22.15 -3.34
N GLN A 226 5.38 -22.23 -2.91
CA GLN A 226 6.41 -21.31 -3.35
C GLN A 226 6.63 -21.38 -4.86
N GLN A 227 6.69 -22.58 -5.44
CA GLN A 227 6.82 -22.75 -6.89
C GLN A 227 5.64 -22.14 -7.66
N GLN A 228 4.42 -22.31 -7.15
CA GLN A 228 3.23 -21.69 -7.76
C GLN A 228 3.25 -20.17 -7.64
N ILE A 229 3.70 -19.62 -6.51
CA ILE A 229 3.88 -18.18 -6.31
C ILE A 229 4.91 -17.64 -7.29
N ASP A 230 6.05 -18.31 -7.47
CA ASP A 230 7.08 -17.91 -8.43
C ASP A 230 6.52 -17.87 -9.88
N VAL A 231 5.63 -18.79 -10.25
CA VAL A 231 4.90 -18.76 -11.54
C VAL A 231 3.94 -17.57 -11.61
N LEU A 232 3.22 -17.28 -10.54
CA LEU A 232 2.32 -16.11 -10.49
C LEU A 232 3.09 -14.80 -10.59
N GLU A 233 4.24 -14.68 -9.92
CA GLU A 233 5.13 -13.52 -10.03
C GLU A 233 5.58 -13.27 -11.47
N VAL A 234 5.87 -14.34 -12.23
CA VAL A 234 6.21 -14.23 -13.66
C VAL A 234 4.97 -13.87 -14.50
N THR A 235 3.81 -14.46 -14.21
CA THR A 235 2.58 -14.30 -15.02
C THR A 235 1.95 -12.92 -14.84
N TYR A 236 1.87 -12.44 -13.62
CA TYR A 236 1.27 -11.13 -13.33
C TYR A 236 2.25 -9.97 -13.47
N GLY A 237 3.48 -10.24 -13.86
CA GLY A 237 4.58 -9.30 -14.03
C GLY A 237 5.00 -8.69 -12.70
N ASP A 238 6.24 -8.91 -12.33
CA ASP A 238 6.84 -8.17 -11.21
C ASP A 238 7.00 -6.71 -11.67
N ASP A 239 6.03 -5.84 -11.39
CA ASP A 239 6.17 -4.41 -11.61
C ASP A 239 6.89 -3.76 -10.42
N LEU A 240 8.00 -4.36 -10.02
CA LEU A 240 8.83 -3.77 -8.97
C LEU A 240 9.22 -2.31 -9.28
N PRO A 241 9.56 -1.92 -10.52
CA PRO A 241 9.79 -0.51 -10.83
C PRO A 241 8.59 0.39 -10.55
N GLY A 242 7.37 -0.02 -10.91
CA GLY A 242 6.15 0.74 -10.64
C GLY A 242 5.85 0.84 -9.14
N GLN A 243 6.01 -0.24 -8.42
CA GLN A 243 5.85 -0.26 -6.95
C GLN A 243 6.86 0.68 -6.27
N VAL A 244 8.14 0.63 -6.69
CA VAL A 244 9.19 1.54 -6.17
C VAL A 244 8.88 3.00 -6.52
N ARG A 245 8.40 3.31 -7.75
CA ARG A 245 7.95 4.68 -8.11
C ARG A 245 6.86 5.19 -7.19
N SER A 246 5.87 4.35 -6.91
CA SER A 246 4.75 4.72 -6.05
C SER A 246 5.19 4.99 -4.61
N VAL A 247 6.04 4.13 -4.05
CA VAL A 247 6.63 4.34 -2.72
C VAL A 247 7.48 5.62 -2.70
N LEU A 248 8.32 5.82 -3.71
CA LEU A 248 9.19 7.01 -3.79
C LEU A 248 8.41 8.31 -3.82
N ARG A 249 7.22 8.34 -4.42
CA ARG A 249 6.39 9.55 -4.44
C ARG A 249 5.99 10.00 -3.03
N THR A 250 5.60 9.08 -2.15
CA THR A 250 5.31 9.38 -0.73
C THR A 250 6.60 9.66 0.04
N ALA A 251 7.61 8.82 -0.13
CA ALA A 251 8.88 8.92 0.57
C ALA A 251 9.62 10.24 0.29
N LEU A 252 9.52 10.78 -0.91
CA LEU A 252 10.09 12.08 -1.29
C LEU A 252 9.44 13.25 -0.54
N LEU A 253 8.13 13.17 -0.26
CA LEU A 253 7.41 14.21 0.47
C LEU A 253 7.63 14.13 1.99
N THR A 254 8.03 12.96 2.49
CA THR A 254 8.27 12.70 3.93
C THR A 254 9.75 12.67 4.31
N GLY A 255 10.68 12.86 3.37
CA GLY A 255 12.14 12.83 3.62
C GLY A 255 12.73 11.42 3.78
N HIS A 256 12.01 10.37 3.39
CA HIS A 256 12.40 8.96 3.59
C HIS A 256 12.77 8.24 2.27
N ALA A 257 13.20 8.98 1.24
CA ALA A 257 13.46 8.43 -0.10
C ALA A 257 14.86 7.78 -0.27
N ARG A 258 15.38 7.12 0.77
CA ARG A 258 16.68 6.42 0.71
C ARG A 258 16.49 4.97 0.25
N SER A 259 17.48 4.47 -0.50
CA SER A 259 17.43 3.11 -1.07
C SER A 259 17.31 2.00 -0.01
N ASP A 260 17.92 2.18 1.15
CA ASP A 260 17.83 1.24 2.28
C ASP A 260 16.41 1.23 2.91
N GLN A 261 15.84 2.41 3.10
CA GLN A 261 14.49 2.58 3.63
C GLN A 261 13.43 2.01 2.67
N VAL A 262 13.53 2.37 1.38
CA VAL A 262 12.60 1.84 0.37
C VAL A 262 12.75 0.33 0.21
N ALA A 263 13.97 -0.22 0.25
CA ALA A 263 14.18 -1.67 0.18
C ALA A 263 13.59 -2.40 1.40
N ALA A 264 13.67 -1.79 2.59
CA ALA A 264 13.07 -2.33 3.81
C ALA A 264 11.54 -2.49 3.69
N LEU A 265 10.86 -1.54 3.05
CA LEU A 265 9.41 -1.64 2.77
C LEU A 265 9.06 -2.88 1.94
N PHE A 266 9.96 -3.35 1.10
CA PHE A 266 9.80 -4.60 0.33
C PHE A 266 10.40 -5.82 1.05
N SER A 267 10.86 -5.68 2.30
CA SER A 267 11.54 -6.72 3.08
C SER A 267 12.72 -7.36 2.34
N ILE A 268 13.45 -6.56 1.54
CA ILE A 268 14.65 -6.96 0.83
C ILE A 268 15.81 -6.02 1.17
N HIS A 269 17.02 -6.52 1.04
CA HIS A 269 18.21 -5.69 1.19
C HIS A 269 18.37 -4.75 -0.02
N SER A 270 18.90 -3.53 0.18
CA SER A 270 19.14 -2.53 -0.88
C SER A 270 19.92 -3.09 -2.09
N ARG A 271 20.87 -4.00 -1.83
CA ARG A 271 21.62 -4.70 -2.89
C ARG A 271 20.73 -5.63 -3.72
N SER A 272 19.75 -6.28 -3.09
CA SER A 272 18.76 -7.12 -3.79
C SER A 272 17.81 -6.28 -4.60
N LEU A 273 17.33 -5.14 -4.05
CA LEU A 273 16.53 -4.15 -4.77
C LEU A 273 17.26 -3.68 -6.03
N SER A 274 18.51 -3.23 -5.89
CA SER A 274 19.33 -2.77 -7.03
C SER A 274 19.52 -3.83 -8.10
N ARG A 275 19.78 -5.10 -7.70
CA ARG A 275 19.93 -6.20 -8.65
C ARG A 275 18.63 -6.50 -9.40
N ARG A 276 17.48 -6.51 -8.70
CA ARG A 276 16.16 -6.75 -9.32
C ARG A 276 15.79 -5.62 -10.27
N LEU A 277 15.93 -4.36 -9.85
CA LEU A 277 15.68 -3.19 -10.73
C LEU A 277 16.55 -3.22 -11.99
N LYS A 278 17.82 -3.62 -11.86
CA LYS A 278 18.70 -3.79 -13.02
C LYS A 278 18.18 -4.85 -14.00
N GLY A 279 17.56 -5.93 -13.51
CA GLY A 279 16.89 -6.94 -14.32
C GLY A 279 15.72 -6.37 -15.15
N PHE A 280 15.07 -5.30 -14.67
CA PHE A 280 14.04 -4.54 -15.39
C PHE A 280 14.60 -3.41 -16.26
N GLY A 281 15.92 -3.30 -16.39
CA GLY A 281 16.56 -2.25 -17.20
C GLY A 281 16.52 -0.86 -16.60
N THR A 282 16.30 -0.75 -15.28
CA THR A 282 16.28 0.52 -14.55
C THR A 282 17.08 0.45 -13.25
N SER A 283 17.25 1.60 -12.58
CA SER A 283 17.94 1.70 -11.30
C SER A 283 17.11 2.50 -10.31
N PHE A 284 17.40 2.33 -9.00
CA PHE A 284 16.77 3.12 -7.94
C PHE A 284 16.96 4.62 -8.17
N GLN A 285 18.15 5.03 -8.62
CA GLN A 285 18.46 6.44 -8.87
C GLN A 285 17.64 7.02 -10.03
N GLU A 286 17.42 6.24 -11.09
CA GLU A 286 16.56 6.67 -12.20
C GLU A 286 15.12 6.86 -11.74
N LEU A 287 14.56 5.92 -10.97
CA LEU A 287 13.22 6.02 -10.43
C LEU A 287 13.07 7.19 -9.44
N LEU A 288 14.10 7.44 -8.61
CA LEU A 288 14.16 8.59 -7.70
C LEU A 288 14.18 9.90 -8.47
N ASP A 289 14.98 9.99 -9.53
CA ASP A 289 15.07 11.17 -10.40
C ASP A 289 13.73 11.41 -11.13
N GLU A 290 13.07 10.36 -11.63
CA GLU A 290 11.74 10.45 -12.23
C GLU A 290 10.71 11.00 -11.22
N GLY A 291 10.67 10.46 -10.00
CA GLY A 291 9.75 10.93 -8.96
C GLY A 291 10.00 12.37 -8.53
N ARG A 292 11.27 12.76 -8.37
CA ARG A 292 11.66 14.15 -8.09
C ARG A 292 11.25 15.11 -9.21
N PHE A 293 11.41 14.70 -10.46
CA PHE A 293 11.00 15.51 -11.61
C PHE A 293 9.49 15.71 -11.67
N GLU A 294 8.70 14.67 -11.46
CA GLU A 294 7.23 14.78 -11.44
C GLU A 294 6.73 15.73 -10.35
N ILE A 295 7.23 15.58 -9.12
CA ILE A 295 6.85 16.46 -8.00
C ILE A 295 7.31 17.90 -8.27
N ALA A 296 8.54 18.07 -8.75
CA ALA A 296 9.06 19.41 -9.11
C ALA A 296 8.20 20.10 -10.16
N ARG A 297 7.81 19.35 -11.20
CA ARG A 297 6.93 19.84 -12.26
C ARG A 297 5.59 20.30 -11.70
N GLN A 298 4.96 19.46 -10.88
CA GLN A 298 3.68 19.77 -10.26
C GLN A 298 3.77 21.00 -9.35
N MET A 299 4.82 21.11 -8.52
CA MET A 299 5.04 22.29 -7.67
C MET A 299 5.26 23.57 -8.48
N LEU A 300 5.99 23.48 -9.61
CA LEU A 300 6.23 24.63 -10.49
C LEU A 300 4.96 25.08 -11.22
N GLU A 301 4.07 24.17 -11.58
CA GLU A 301 2.82 24.42 -12.31
C GLU A 301 1.68 24.90 -11.37
N ASP A 302 1.52 24.23 -10.23
CA ASP A 302 0.35 24.38 -9.37
C ASP A 302 0.57 25.35 -8.21
N THR A 303 1.83 25.76 -7.93
CA THR A 303 2.15 26.60 -6.79
C THR A 303 2.99 27.82 -7.19
N ARG A 304 3.05 28.80 -6.26
CA ARG A 304 3.95 29.95 -6.35
C ARG A 304 5.22 29.79 -5.52
N MET A 305 5.55 28.57 -5.11
CA MET A 305 6.76 28.31 -4.30
C MET A 305 8.00 28.76 -5.04
N GLU A 306 8.92 29.37 -4.29
CA GLU A 306 10.24 29.73 -4.82
C GLU A 306 11.05 28.48 -5.18
N VAL A 307 11.92 28.58 -6.19
CA VAL A 307 12.77 27.47 -6.65
C VAL A 307 13.62 26.90 -5.50
N SER A 308 14.06 27.76 -4.59
CA SER A 308 14.79 27.36 -3.37
C SER A 308 13.95 26.51 -2.42
N GLN A 309 12.67 26.83 -2.26
CA GLN A 309 11.75 26.05 -1.43
C GLN A 309 11.48 24.68 -2.05
N ILE A 310 11.25 24.62 -3.37
CA ILE A 310 11.10 23.36 -4.09
C ILE A 310 12.36 22.49 -3.96
N ALA A 311 13.54 23.09 -4.07
CA ALA A 311 14.80 22.39 -3.87
C ALA A 311 14.90 21.73 -2.49
N MET A 312 14.56 22.48 -1.44
CA MET A 312 14.55 21.97 -0.05
C MET A 312 13.53 20.84 0.12
N THR A 313 12.31 20.98 -0.41
CA THR A 313 11.27 19.93 -0.33
C THR A 313 11.71 18.63 -1.00
N LEU A 314 12.53 18.70 -2.05
CA LEU A 314 13.03 17.54 -2.78
C LEU A 314 14.40 17.05 -2.30
N ASP A 315 14.84 17.48 -1.12
CA ASP A 315 16.10 17.08 -0.48
C ASP A 315 17.34 17.39 -1.32
N TYR A 316 17.38 18.59 -1.92
CA TYR A 316 18.58 19.14 -2.55
C TYR A 316 19.29 20.10 -1.61
N ALA A 317 20.63 20.04 -1.62
CA ALA A 317 21.48 20.88 -0.78
C ALA A 317 21.25 22.39 -1.05
N ASP A 318 20.97 22.77 -2.30
CA ASP A 318 20.71 24.14 -2.71
C ASP A 318 19.93 24.22 -4.03
N ALA A 319 19.40 25.41 -4.34
CA ALA A 319 18.67 25.70 -5.57
C ALA A 319 19.48 25.49 -6.85
N SER A 320 20.82 25.61 -6.78
CA SER A 320 21.70 25.42 -7.93
C SER A 320 21.84 23.94 -8.27
N ALA A 321 21.98 23.07 -7.25
CA ALA A 321 22.00 21.63 -7.42
C ALA A 321 20.68 21.13 -8.02
N PHE A 322 19.55 21.61 -7.51
CA PHE A 322 18.23 21.32 -8.07
C PHE A 322 18.09 21.82 -9.52
N THR A 323 18.49 23.04 -9.81
CA THR A 323 18.41 23.60 -11.17
C THR A 323 19.21 22.77 -12.18
N ARG A 324 20.42 22.30 -11.81
CA ARG A 324 21.22 21.40 -12.67
C ARG A 324 20.50 20.06 -12.89
N ALA A 325 19.92 19.48 -11.85
CA ALA A 325 19.17 18.23 -11.96
C ALA A 325 17.92 18.41 -12.83
N PHE A 326 17.13 19.43 -12.59
CA PHE A 326 15.91 19.74 -13.36
C PHE A 326 16.22 19.96 -14.84
N ARG A 327 17.30 20.70 -15.14
CA ARG A 327 17.74 20.90 -16.54
C ARG A 327 18.19 19.59 -17.21
N ARG A 328 18.81 18.69 -16.46
CA ARG A 328 19.17 17.35 -16.97
C ARG A 328 17.92 16.55 -17.35
N TRP A 329 16.83 16.66 -16.59
CA TRP A 329 15.60 15.94 -16.82
C TRP A 329 14.72 16.55 -17.91
N SER A 330 14.54 17.86 -17.90
CA SER A 330 13.58 18.58 -18.75
C SER A 330 14.20 19.30 -19.97
N GLY A 331 15.52 19.49 -19.98
CA GLY A 331 16.22 20.28 -20.96
C GLY A 331 16.19 21.81 -20.70
N THR A 332 15.35 22.29 -19.75
CA THR A 332 15.17 23.71 -19.44
C THR A 332 15.37 23.99 -17.94
N THR A 333 15.48 25.26 -17.54
CA THR A 333 15.55 25.61 -16.12
C THR A 333 14.17 25.64 -15.49
N PRO A 334 14.06 25.47 -14.14
CA PRO A 334 12.76 25.58 -13.43
C PRO A 334 12.05 26.91 -13.68
N ALA A 335 12.80 28.00 -13.76
CA ALA A 335 12.25 29.35 -14.02
C ALA A 335 11.66 29.46 -15.44
N GLN A 336 12.40 28.98 -16.45
CA GLN A 336 11.92 28.94 -17.84
C GLN A 336 10.68 28.03 -17.97
N TRP A 337 10.70 26.84 -17.34
CA TRP A 337 9.54 25.94 -17.32
C TRP A 337 8.28 26.62 -16.80
N ARG A 338 8.39 27.37 -15.70
CA ARG A 338 7.26 28.12 -15.11
C ARG A 338 6.76 29.24 -16.03
N GLU A 339 7.66 29.95 -16.71
CA GLU A 339 7.32 31.05 -17.64
C GLU A 339 6.60 30.50 -18.89
N ASP A 340 7.12 29.46 -19.50
CA ASP A 340 6.55 28.82 -20.70
C ASP A 340 5.11 28.32 -20.44
N ARG A 341 4.84 27.78 -19.26
CA ARG A 341 3.50 27.31 -18.86
C ARG A 341 2.51 28.46 -18.59
N LYS A 342 2.97 29.56 -17.98
CA LYS A 342 2.13 30.76 -17.81
C LYS A 342 1.70 31.33 -19.17
N THR A 343 2.62 31.37 -20.12
CA THR A 343 2.35 31.86 -21.47
C THR A 343 1.38 30.96 -22.22
N ALA A 344 1.52 29.63 -22.10
CA ALA A 344 0.62 28.66 -22.71
C ALA A 344 -0.83 28.76 -22.13
N SER A 345 -0.96 28.97 -20.82
CA SER A 345 -2.27 29.13 -20.14
C SER A 345 -2.98 30.43 -20.50
N LEU A 346 -2.24 31.48 -20.86
CA LEU A 346 -2.78 32.79 -21.33
C LEU A 346 -3.25 32.74 -22.78
N CYS A 347 -2.66 31.88 -23.63
CA CYS A 347 -3.08 31.71 -25.02
C CYS A 347 -4.31 30.81 -25.21
N MET A 348 -4.75 30.10 -24.16
CA MET A 348 -5.93 29.22 -24.20
C MET A 348 -7.19 29.84 -23.56
N LYS A 349 -7.13 31.09 -23.11
CA LYS A 349 -8.27 31.91 -22.69
C LYS A 349 -8.59 32.96 -23.75
#